data_bb655172d19e1ea6b403bd115e7d9de3
#
_entry.id   bb655172d19e1ea6b403bd115e7d9de3
#
_cell.length_a   1.000
_cell.length_b   1.000
_cell.length_c   1.000
_cell.angle_alpha   90.00
_cell.angle_beta   90.00
_cell.angle_gamma   90.00
#
_symmetry.space_group_name_H-M   'P 1'
#
loop_
_entity.id
_entity.type
_entity.pdbx_description
1 polymer ?
#
loop_
_entity_poly.entity_id
_entity_poly.type
_entity_poly.pdbx_seq_one_letter_code
_entity_poly.pdbx_strand_id
1 'polypeptide(L)'
;MHPLVLFRYCARCGSSRFEEHNEKAKKCRDCGFVYYFNSCSATVALILNSRNELLVTRRAKEPAKGTFDLPGGFIDMYETGEEGVAREVKEETGFTVRQSTYLFSLPNIYPFSGFEVHTLDMFFLCRVEDTSAPEAHDDVAETFFIPIEKIEPQKFGLGSVRRGVERFIEMKRQKTALFAKKETSPGISE
;
A
#
# COMPACT_ATOMS: atom_id res chain seq x y z
N MET A 1 14.81 -13.38 -13.91
CA MET A 1 14.06 -14.66 -14.11
C MET A 1 12.68 -14.27 -14.63
N HIS A 2 12.06 -15.12 -15.51
CA HIS A 2 10.72 -14.79 -16.03
C HIS A 2 9.67 -14.86 -14.90
N PRO A 3 8.76 -13.89 -14.75
CA PRO A 3 7.82 -13.86 -13.60
C PRO A 3 6.89 -15.08 -13.54
N LEU A 4 6.63 -15.73 -14.68
CA LEU A 4 5.79 -16.93 -14.77
C LEU A 4 6.63 -18.24 -14.83
N VAL A 5 7.86 -18.26 -14.33
CA VAL A 5 8.74 -19.45 -14.40
C VAL A 5 8.12 -20.67 -13.69
N LEU A 6 7.37 -20.47 -12.61
CA LEU A 6 6.69 -21.52 -11.86
C LEU A 6 5.44 -22.07 -12.57
N PHE A 7 4.90 -21.36 -13.56
CA PHE A 7 3.72 -21.75 -14.31
C PHE A 7 4.13 -22.68 -15.47
N ARG A 8 4.24 -23.97 -15.19
CA ARG A 8 4.72 -24.97 -16.14
C ARG A 8 3.66 -25.46 -17.12
N TYR A 9 2.38 -25.34 -16.75
CA TYR A 9 1.26 -25.86 -17.53
C TYR A 9 0.30 -24.74 -17.92
N CYS A 10 -0.30 -24.88 -19.10
CA CYS A 10 -1.33 -23.96 -19.57
C CYS A 10 -2.57 -24.01 -18.67
N ALA A 11 -2.98 -22.86 -18.12
CA ALA A 11 -4.15 -22.79 -17.25
C ALA A 11 -5.48 -23.11 -17.96
N ARG A 12 -5.50 -23.03 -19.33
CA ARG A 12 -6.71 -23.33 -20.11
C ARG A 12 -6.85 -24.81 -20.48
N CYS A 13 -5.76 -25.48 -20.88
CA CYS A 13 -5.85 -26.84 -21.45
C CYS A 13 -4.90 -27.85 -20.78
N GLY A 14 -4.13 -27.47 -19.77
CA GLY A 14 -3.20 -28.34 -19.05
C GLY A 14 -1.92 -28.70 -19.82
N SER A 15 -1.72 -28.21 -21.04
CA SER A 15 -0.54 -28.54 -21.85
C SER A 15 0.75 -28.06 -21.19
N SER A 16 1.79 -28.91 -21.23
CA SER A 16 3.16 -28.55 -20.82
C SER A 16 3.89 -27.66 -21.84
N ARG A 17 3.35 -27.50 -23.06
CA ARG A 17 3.88 -26.60 -24.09
C ARG A 17 3.43 -25.15 -23.86
N PHE A 18 3.61 -24.66 -22.61
CA PHE A 18 3.30 -23.29 -22.20
C PHE A 18 4.60 -22.50 -22.08
N GLU A 19 4.98 -21.87 -23.18
CA GLU A 19 6.30 -21.28 -23.41
C GLU A 19 6.32 -19.76 -23.18
N GLU A 20 7.49 -19.22 -22.89
CA GLU A 20 7.70 -17.78 -22.82
C GLU A 20 7.37 -17.12 -24.17
N HIS A 21 6.55 -16.08 -24.13
CA HIS A 21 6.12 -15.32 -25.29
C HIS A 21 6.81 -13.95 -25.37
N ASN A 22 6.96 -13.30 -24.20
CA ASN A 22 7.75 -12.09 -23.98
C ASN A 22 8.10 -12.01 -22.49
N GLU A 23 8.70 -10.90 -22.05
CA GLU A 23 9.21 -10.70 -20.67
C GLU A 23 8.16 -10.86 -19.56
N LYS A 24 6.87 -10.82 -19.87
CA LYS A 24 5.76 -10.92 -18.90
C LYS A 24 4.63 -11.86 -19.33
N ALA A 25 4.78 -12.59 -20.42
CA ALA A 25 3.71 -13.46 -20.91
C ALA A 25 4.21 -14.84 -21.32
N LYS A 26 3.33 -15.84 -21.15
CA LYS A 26 3.47 -17.18 -21.72
C LYS A 26 2.34 -17.48 -22.69
N LYS A 27 2.66 -18.26 -23.75
CA LYS A 27 1.70 -18.70 -24.77
C LYS A 27 1.70 -20.22 -24.89
N CYS A 28 0.52 -20.79 -24.88
CA CYS A 28 0.34 -22.22 -25.14
C CYS A 28 0.44 -22.53 -26.63
N ARG A 29 1.31 -23.49 -27.01
CA ARG A 29 1.46 -23.95 -28.37
C ARG A 29 0.29 -24.78 -28.85
N ASP A 30 -0.46 -25.41 -27.94
CA ASP A 30 -1.57 -26.31 -28.31
C ASP A 30 -2.88 -25.57 -28.49
N CYS A 31 -3.26 -24.69 -27.55
CA CYS A 31 -4.57 -24.03 -27.59
C CYS A 31 -4.50 -22.53 -27.90
N GLY A 32 -3.31 -21.97 -28.08
CA GLY A 32 -3.10 -20.55 -28.40
C GLY A 32 -3.32 -19.59 -27.23
N PHE A 33 -3.71 -20.08 -26.02
CA PHE A 33 -3.95 -19.23 -24.86
C PHE A 33 -2.69 -18.44 -24.50
N VAL A 34 -2.85 -17.13 -24.28
CA VAL A 34 -1.79 -16.25 -23.80
C VAL A 34 -2.16 -15.73 -22.42
N TYR A 35 -1.24 -15.90 -21.46
CA TYR A 35 -1.38 -15.35 -20.13
C TYR A 35 -0.34 -14.26 -19.89
N TYR A 36 -0.81 -13.07 -19.54
CA TYR A 36 0.03 -11.95 -19.15
C TYR A 36 0.11 -11.84 -17.64
N PHE A 37 1.32 -11.72 -17.11
CA PHE A 37 1.54 -11.35 -15.72
C PHE A 37 1.40 -9.83 -15.58
N ASN A 38 0.47 -9.41 -14.71
CA ASN A 38 0.25 -8.00 -14.39
C ASN A 38 0.46 -7.78 -12.91
N SER A 39 0.85 -6.57 -12.53
CA SER A 39 0.90 -6.19 -11.11
C SER A 39 -0.50 -6.22 -10.51
N CYS A 40 -0.61 -6.78 -9.30
CA CYS A 40 -1.82 -6.69 -8.49
C CYS A 40 -1.94 -5.27 -7.92
N SER A 41 -3.17 -4.81 -7.71
CA SER A 41 -3.43 -3.55 -7.02
C SER A 41 -3.52 -3.78 -5.51
N ALA A 42 -2.90 -2.88 -4.75
CA ALA A 42 -2.99 -2.85 -3.29
C ALA A 42 -3.17 -1.42 -2.80
N THR A 43 -3.76 -1.26 -1.62
CA THR A 43 -3.98 0.04 -0.99
C THR A 43 -3.16 0.17 0.28
N VAL A 44 -2.81 1.41 0.63
CA VAL A 44 -2.13 1.78 1.88
C VAL A 44 -2.79 3.04 2.43
N ALA A 45 -3.27 2.99 3.67
CA ALA A 45 -3.95 4.09 4.32
C ALA A 45 -3.00 4.92 5.18
N LEU A 46 -2.95 6.21 4.95
CA LEU A 46 -2.31 7.20 5.81
C LEU A 46 -3.41 7.88 6.63
N ILE A 47 -3.49 7.58 7.93
CA ILE A 47 -4.51 8.08 8.84
C ILE A 47 -3.84 8.95 9.91
N LEU A 48 -4.25 10.20 10.00
CA LEU A 48 -3.76 11.15 11.01
C LEU A 48 -4.85 11.46 12.03
N ASN A 49 -4.46 11.47 13.31
CA ASN A 49 -5.31 12.01 14.36
C ASN A 49 -5.21 13.54 14.46
N SER A 50 -5.98 14.15 15.39
CA SER A 50 -6.00 15.59 15.62
C SER A 50 -4.66 16.16 16.12
N ARG A 51 -3.79 15.33 16.68
CA ARG A 51 -2.43 15.71 17.13
C ARG A 51 -1.36 15.57 16.04
N ASN A 52 -1.78 15.31 14.77
CA ASN A 52 -0.88 15.07 13.64
C ASN A 52 0.05 13.85 13.85
N GLU A 53 -0.45 12.82 14.53
CA GLU A 53 0.21 11.54 14.68
C GLU A 53 -0.33 10.56 13.64
N LEU A 54 0.55 9.78 13.03
CA LEU A 54 0.20 8.76 12.03
C LEU A 54 -0.17 7.44 12.71
N LEU A 55 -1.28 6.85 12.31
CA LEU A 55 -1.64 5.49 12.70
C LEU A 55 -0.63 4.52 12.07
N VAL A 56 -0.05 3.69 12.90
CA VAL A 56 0.90 2.64 12.51
C VAL A 56 0.38 1.31 13.03
N THR A 57 0.53 0.27 12.24
CA THR A 57 0.25 -1.10 12.62
C THR A 57 1.54 -1.88 12.84
N ARG A 58 1.46 -2.99 13.58
CA ARG A 58 2.52 -4.00 13.64
C ARG A 58 2.04 -5.28 12.96
N ARG A 59 2.82 -5.81 12.05
CA ARG A 59 2.46 -7.01 11.30
C ARG A 59 2.41 -8.25 12.22
N ALA A 60 1.30 -9.00 12.16
CA ALA A 60 1.15 -10.27 12.86
C ALA A 60 1.70 -11.46 12.05
N LYS A 61 1.76 -11.34 10.72
CA LYS A 61 2.11 -12.43 9.78
C LYS A 61 3.31 -12.09 8.90
N GLU A 62 3.92 -13.13 8.33
CA GLU A 62 4.93 -12.97 7.27
C GLU A 62 4.29 -12.46 5.94
N PRO A 63 5.02 -11.79 5.08
CA PRO A 63 6.42 -11.36 5.24
C PRO A 63 6.57 -10.20 6.22
N ALA A 64 7.76 -10.03 6.76
CA ALA A 64 8.15 -8.95 7.66
C ALA A 64 7.39 -8.89 8.99
N LYS A 65 6.99 -10.03 9.54
CA LYS A 65 6.33 -10.16 10.85
C LYS A 65 7.05 -9.35 11.93
N GLY A 66 6.28 -8.64 12.76
CA GLY A 66 6.78 -7.84 13.89
C GLY A 66 7.29 -6.45 13.50
N THR A 67 7.43 -6.14 12.22
CA THR A 67 7.80 -4.79 11.76
C THR A 67 6.59 -3.87 11.70
N PHE A 68 6.85 -2.57 11.54
CA PHE A 68 5.79 -1.58 11.32
C PHE A 68 5.23 -1.69 9.93
N ASP A 69 3.95 -1.36 9.82
CA ASP A 69 3.20 -1.26 8.58
C ASP A 69 2.15 -0.14 8.69
N LEU A 70 1.38 0.05 7.64
CA LEU A 70 0.20 0.91 7.59
C LEU A 70 -1.01 0.06 7.22
N PRO A 71 -2.22 0.43 7.65
CA PRO A 71 -3.42 -0.31 7.25
C PRO A 71 -3.56 -0.36 5.73
N GLY A 72 -3.92 -1.54 5.20
CA GLY A 72 -4.10 -1.73 3.77
C GLY A 72 -3.81 -3.16 3.32
N GLY A 73 -4.23 -3.46 2.09
CA GLY A 73 -4.08 -4.78 1.49
C GLY A 73 -4.45 -4.81 0.03
N PHE A 74 -4.69 -6.00 -0.50
CA PHE A 74 -5.08 -6.19 -1.90
C PHE A 74 -6.49 -5.65 -2.16
N ILE A 75 -6.67 -5.07 -3.35
CA ILE A 75 -8.00 -4.70 -3.84
C ILE A 75 -8.70 -5.95 -4.36
N ASP A 76 -9.94 -6.14 -3.95
CA ASP A 76 -10.78 -7.24 -4.41
C ASP A 76 -11.32 -7.01 -5.83
N MET A 77 -11.79 -8.09 -6.46
CA MET A 77 -12.45 -8.00 -7.77
C MET A 77 -13.70 -7.11 -7.68
N TYR A 78 -13.83 -6.19 -8.64
CA TYR A 78 -14.93 -5.22 -8.75
C TYR A 78 -14.93 -4.10 -7.69
N GLU A 79 -13.84 -3.95 -6.97
CA GLU A 79 -13.65 -2.91 -5.95
C GLU A 79 -12.79 -1.77 -6.53
N THR A 80 -13.12 -0.53 -6.22
CA THR A 80 -12.25 0.64 -6.49
C THR A 80 -11.15 0.74 -5.44
N GLY A 81 -10.11 1.55 -5.70
CA GLY A 81 -9.06 1.79 -4.70
C GLY A 81 -9.59 2.45 -3.43
N GLU A 82 -10.59 3.33 -3.56
CA GLU A 82 -11.26 4.01 -2.46
C GLU A 82 -12.10 3.05 -1.61
N GLU A 83 -12.79 2.10 -2.23
CA GLU A 83 -13.54 1.05 -1.53
C GLU A 83 -12.60 0.08 -0.83
N GLY A 84 -11.53 -0.37 -1.51
CA GLY A 84 -10.53 -1.27 -0.96
C GLY A 84 -9.82 -0.69 0.27
N VAL A 85 -9.36 0.55 0.20
CA VAL A 85 -8.72 1.18 1.35
C VAL A 85 -9.69 1.35 2.53
N ALA A 86 -10.97 1.63 2.26
CA ALA A 86 -11.97 1.78 3.31
C ALA A 86 -12.30 0.43 3.98
N ARG A 87 -12.41 -0.65 3.20
CA ARG A 87 -12.62 -2.01 3.70
C ARG A 87 -11.44 -2.45 4.56
N GLU A 88 -10.21 -2.38 4.06
CA GLU A 88 -8.99 -2.78 4.77
C GLU A 88 -8.83 -2.02 6.11
N VAL A 89 -9.01 -0.70 6.09
CA VAL A 89 -8.99 0.10 7.32
C VAL A 89 -10.03 -0.39 8.33
N LYS A 90 -11.24 -0.75 7.86
CA LYS A 90 -12.30 -1.25 8.74
C LYS A 90 -11.95 -2.63 9.32
N GLU A 91 -11.45 -3.52 8.50
CA GLU A 91 -11.10 -4.90 8.88
C GLU A 91 -9.93 -4.94 9.87
N GLU A 92 -8.88 -4.15 9.62
CA GLU A 92 -7.66 -4.17 10.42
C GLU A 92 -7.69 -3.30 11.68
N THR A 93 -8.45 -2.19 11.66
CA THR A 93 -8.39 -1.17 12.73
C THR A 93 -9.72 -0.86 13.39
N GLY A 94 -10.82 -1.40 12.88
CA GLY A 94 -12.17 -1.07 13.32
C GLY A 94 -12.68 0.32 12.87
N PHE A 95 -11.81 1.18 12.32
CA PHE A 95 -12.18 2.53 11.91
C PHE A 95 -13.07 2.56 10.67
N THR A 96 -13.94 3.56 10.61
CA THR A 96 -14.78 3.82 9.42
C THR A 96 -14.22 5.03 8.67
N VAL A 97 -13.79 4.81 7.42
CA VAL A 97 -13.29 5.87 6.53
C VAL A 97 -14.47 6.71 6.04
N ARG A 98 -14.40 8.04 6.21
CA ARG A 98 -15.38 9.01 5.70
C ARG A 98 -14.94 9.65 4.39
N GLN A 99 -13.65 9.77 4.20
CA GLN A 99 -13.08 10.34 2.99
C GLN A 99 -11.69 9.72 2.76
N SER A 100 -11.43 9.30 1.54
CA SER A 100 -10.10 8.91 1.06
C SER A 100 -9.67 9.86 -0.06
N THR A 101 -8.38 10.22 -0.06
CA THR A 101 -7.78 11.05 -1.10
C THR A 101 -6.53 10.36 -1.59
N TYR A 102 -6.53 9.97 -2.86
CA TYR A 102 -5.33 9.39 -3.50
C TYR A 102 -4.18 10.40 -3.50
N LEU A 103 -2.98 9.95 -3.10
CA LEU A 103 -1.79 10.78 -3.07
C LEU A 103 -0.77 10.40 -4.14
N PHE A 104 -0.39 9.13 -4.19
CA PHE A 104 0.58 8.56 -5.11
C PHE A 104 0.57 7.04 -5.06
N SER A 105 1.30 6.40 -5.99
CA SER A 105 1.55 4.96 -5.94
C SER A 105 3.03 4.64 -6.03
N LEU A 106 3.40 3.45 -5.55
CA LEU A 106 4.76 2.90 -5.60
C LEU A 106 4.70 1.42 -6.02
N PRO A 107 5.64 0.96 -6.85
CA PRO A 107 5.77 -0.47 -7.12
C PRO A 107 6.36 -1.20 -5.92
N ASN A 108 5.94 -2.46 -5.74
CA ASN A 108 6.45 -3.33 -4.70
C ASN A 108 6.59 -4.77 -5.21
N ILE A 109 7.38 -5.56 -4.49
CA ILE A 109 7.45 -7.01 -4.63
C ILE A 109 7.08 -7.60 -3.28
N TYR A 110 5.99 -8.34 -3.25
CA TYR A 110 5.45 -8.98 -2.07
C TYR A 110 5.72 -10.49 -2.16
N PRO A 111 6.67 -11.05 -1.37
CA PRO A 111 6.91 -12.48 -1.37
C PRO A 111 5.74 -13.22 -0.71
N PHE A 112 5.07 -14.08 -1.46
CA PHE A 112 3.95 -14.85 -0.95
C PHE A 112 3.95 -16.27 -1.56
N SER A 113 3.82 -17.29 -0.72
CA SER A 113 3.75 -18.71 -1.15
C SER A 113 4.88 -19.14 -2.10
N GLY A 114 6.10 -18.65 -1.86
CA GLY A 114 7.27 -18.94 -2.72
C GLY A 114 7.26 -18.24 -4.08
N PHE A 115 6.40 -17.24 -4.26
CA PHE A 115 6.23 -16.47 -5.48
C PHE A 115 6.43 -14.98 -5.20
N GLU A 116 7.01 -14.25 -6.15
CA GLU A 116 7.13 -12.79 -6.11
C GLU A 116 5.88 -12.16 -6.72
N VAL A 117 4.97 -11.71 -5.87
CA VAL A 117 3.79 -10.95 -6.30
C VAL A 117 4.20 -9.50 -6.51
N HIS A 118 4.16 -9.04 -7.75
CA HIS A 118 4.36 -7.64 -8.05
C HIS A 118 3.08 -6.87 -7.74
N THR A 119 3.18 -5.80 -6.96
CA THR A 119 2.04 -4.93 -6.63
C THR A 119 2.28 -3.50 -7.05
N LEU A 120 1.19 -2.78 -7.27
CA LEU A 120 1.14 -1.33 -7.33
C LEU A 120 0.41 -0.84 -6.09
N ASP A 121 1.17 -0.41 -5.10
CA ASP A 121 0.63 0.04 -3.83
C ASP A 121 0.19 1.50 -3.94
N MET A 122 -1.12 1.74 -3.80
CA MET A 122 -1.75 3.05 -3.90
C MET A 122 -1.93 3.65 -2.50
N PHE A 123 -1.35 4.82 -2.27
CA PHE A 123 -1.37 5.51 -0.98
C PHE A 123 -2.51 6.52 -0.93
N PHE A 124 -3.37 6.38 0.07
CA PHE A 124 -4.49 7.27 0.32
C PHE A 124 -4.36 7.98 1.67
N LEU A 125 -4.61 9.28 1.69
CA LEU A 125 -4.85 10.01 2.93
C LEU A 125 -6.31 9.79 3.33
N CYS A 126 -6.53 9.08 4.44
CA CYS A 126 -7.87 8.72 4.92
C CYS A 126 -8.26 9.55 6.15
N ARG A 127 -9.48 10.09 6.13
CA ARG A 127 -10.14 10.67 7.29
C ARG A 127 -11.13 9.66 7.83
N VAL A 128 -11.03 9.35 9.11
CA VAL A 128 -11.92 8.43 9.83
C VAL A 128 -12.84 9.20 10.77
N GLU A 129 -13.92 8.57 11.21
CA GLU A 129 -14.92 9.18 12.11
C GLU A 129 -14.33 9.55 13.46
N ASP A 130 -13.60 8.61 14.05
CA ASP A 130 -12.99 8.74 15.37
C ASP A 130 -11.64 8.04 15.37
N THR A 131 -10.66 8.64 15.99
CA THR A 131 -9.31 8.09 16.15
C THR A 131 -8.98 7.70 17.61
N SER A 132 -9.98 7.68 18.50
CA SER A 132 -9.75 7.54 19.95
C SER A 132 -9.35 6.11 20.36
N ALA A 133 -9.84 5.08 19.66
CA ALA A 133 -9.65 3.70 20.05
C ALA A 133 -9.39 2.79 18.82
N PRO A 134 -8.16 2.79 18.27
CA PRO A 134 -7.81 1.84 17.23
C PRO A 134 -7.76 0.42 17.82
N GLU A 135 -8.37 -0.51 17.12
CA GLU A 135 -8.32 -1.93 17.45
C GLU A 135 -7.32 -2.63 16.55
N ALA A 136 -6.87 -3.82 16.91
CA ALA A 136 -5.96 -4.63 16.09
C ALA A 136 -6.69 -5.92 15.72
N HIS A 137 -6.94 -6.12 14.45
CA HIS A 137 -7.64 -7.27 13.91
C HIS A 137 -6.87 -7.89 12.74
N ASP A 138 -7.26 -9.08 12.30
CA ASP A 138 -6.75 -9.84 11.16
C ASP A 138 -5.22 -10.00 11.16
N ASP A 139 -4.53 -9.35 10.23
CA ASP A 139 -3.08 -9.44 10.03
C ASP A 139 -2.29 -8.44 10.90
N VAL A 140 -2.96 -7.72 11.78
CA VAL A 140 -2.40 -6.70 12.66
C VAL A 140 -2.27 -7.22 14.09
N ALA A 141 -1.07 -7.13 14.66
CA ALA A 141 -0.79 -7.50 16.05
C ALA A 141 -1.04 -6.35 17.03
N GLU A 142 -0.77 -5.12 16.60
CA GLU A 142 -0.92 -3.90 17.38
C GLU A 142 -1.24 -2.72 16.48
N THR A 143 -1.99 -1.74 17.02
CA THR A 143 -2.23 -0.44 16.39
C THR A 143 -1.87 0.68 17.37
N PHE A 144 -1.20 1.71 16.90
CA PHE A 144 -0.80 2.86 17.74
C PHE A 144 -0.51 4.09 16.89
N PHE A 145 -0.55 5.27 17.51
CA PHE A 145 -0.23 6.52 16.85
C PHE A 145 1.20 6.96 17.16
N ILE A 146 1.93 7.44 16.15
CA ILE A 146 3.29 8.00 16.26
C ILE A 146 3.28 9.44 15.74
N PRO A 147 3.77 10.44 16.50
CA PRO A 147 4.02 11.77 15.97
C PRO A 147 4.86 11.71 14.68
N ILE A 148 4.46 12.43 13.63
CA ILE A 148 5.11 12.35 12.31
C ILE A 148 6.62 12.62 12.41
N GLU A 149 7.04 13.55 13.26
CA GLU A 149 8.43 13.90 13.46
C GLU A 149 9.27 12.81 14.17
N LYS A 150 8.60 11.83 14.80
CA LYS A 150 9.23 10.68 15.50
C LYS A 150 9.17 9.39 14.71
N ILE A 151 8.59 9.41 13.51
CA ILE A 151 8.52 8.23 12.67
C ILE A 151 9.92 7.87 12.16
N GLU A 152 10.27 6.61 12.32
CA GLU A 152 11.50 6.00 11.81
C GLU A 152 11.14 5.07 10.62
N PRO A 153 11.28 5.52 9.37
CA PRO A 153 10.89 4.73 8.20
C PRO A 153 11.54 3.34 8.12
N GLN A 154 12.75 3.19 8.68
CA GLN A 154 13.49 1.93 8.69
C GLN A 154 12.82 0.82 9.51
N LYS A 155 11.87 1.15 10.39
CA LYS A 155 11.07 0.18 11.16
C LYS A 155 9.96 -0.47 10.31
N PHE A 156 9.63 0.11 9.13
CA PHE A 156 8.65 -0.46 8.21
C PHE A 156 9.29 -1.56 7.37
N GLY A 157 8.71 -2.77 7.45
CA GLY A 157 9.29 -3.95 6.85
C GLY A 157 9.10 -4.04 5.33
N LEU A 158 7.98 -3.55 4.81
CA LEU A 158 7.67 -3.57 3.39
C LEU A 158 8.31 -2.37 2.67
N GLY A 159 9.00 -2.66 1.56
CA GLY A 159 9.81 -1.66 0.85
C GLY A 159 9.02 -0.48 0.29
N SER A 160 7.82 -0.72 -0.24
CA SER A 160 6.93 0.35 -0.73
C SER A 160 6.40 1.21 0.41
N VAL A 161 5.96 0.57 1.53
CA VAL A 161 5.43 1.27 2.70
C VAL A 161 6.51 2.18 3.30
N ARG A 162 7.74 1.69 3.45
CA ARG A 162 8.88 2.51 3.91
C ARG A 162 9.07 3.75 3.05
N ARG A 163 9.20 3.57 1.72
CA ARG A 163 9.35 4.70 0.77
C ARG A 163 8.13 5.62 0.76
N GLY A 164 6.93 5.05 0.93
CA GLY A 164 5.69 5.80 1.00
C GLY A 164 5.62 6.70 2.23
N VAL A 165 6.02 6.19 3.39
CA VAL A 165 6.13 6.96 4.64
C VAL A 165 7.17 8.07 4.51
N GLU A 166 8.36 7.79 3.96
CA GLU A 166 9.38 8.80 3.69
C GLU A 166 8.84 9.93 2.81
N ARG A 167 8.18 9.57 1.69
CA ARG A 167 7.57 10.53 0.77
C ARG A 167 6.47 11.35 1.44
N PHE A 168 5.63 10.73 2.25
CA PHE A 168 4.56 11.43 2.96
C PHE A 168 5.10 12.44 3.97
N ILE A 169 6.12 12.08 4.75
CA ILE A 169 6.80 12.99 5.69
C ILE A 169 7.35 14.20 4.94
N GLU A 170 8.01 14.00 3.80
CA GLU A 170 8.54 15.08 2.98
C GLU A 170 7.44 16.00 2.43
N MET A 171 6.33 15.43 1.92
CA MET A 171 5.17 16.22 1.48
C MET A 171 4.59 17.09 2.60
N LYS A 172 4.54 16.57 3.84
CA LYS A 172 4.08 17.34 5.01
C LYS A 172 5.02 18.48 5.33
N ARG A 173 6.34 18.25 5.31
CA ARG A 173 7.38 19.28 5.55
C ARG A 173 7.30 20.41 4.52
N GLN A 174 7.19 20.09 3.25
CA GLN A 174 7.07 21.07 2.17
C GLN A 174 5.81 21.93 2.30
N LYS A 175 4.67 21.32 2.65
CA LYS A 175 3.42 22.04 2.88
C LYS A 175 3.57 23.01 4.05
N THR A 176 4.14 22.60 5.17
CA THR A 176 4.38 23.45 6.33
C THR A 176 5.32 24.62 5.98
N ALA A 177 6.40 24.37 5.24
CA ALA A 177 7.33 25.42 4.80
C ALA A 177 6.69 26.46 3.86
N LEU A 178 5.75 26.04 2.99
CA LEU A 178 5.00 26.93 2.11
C LEU A 178 4.06 27.86 2.88
N PHE A 179 3.42 27.40 3.94
CA PHE A 179 2.58 28.22 4.79
C PHE A 179 3.40 29.21 5.62
N ALA A 180 4.52 28.78 6.20
CA ALA A 180 5.42 29.66 6.94
C ALA A 180 5.97 30.83 6.09
N LYS A 181 6.26 30.58 4.80
CA LYS A 181 6.72 31.64 3.86
C LYS A 181 5.61 32.64 3.51
N LYS A 182 4.34 32.26 3.51
CA LYS A 182 3.22 33.18 3.24
C LYS A 182 2.97 34.17 4.40
N GLU A 183 3.25 33.76 5.63
CA GLU A 183 3.08 34.61 6.81
C GLU A 183 4.21 35.64 6.99
N THR A 184 5.39 35.41 6.36
CA THR A 184 6.57 36.30 6.46
C THR A 184 6.71 37.29 5.30
N SER A 185 5.80 37.34 4.34
CA SER A 185 5.81 38.34 3.28
C SER A 185 5.27 39.68 3.84
N PRO A 186 6.11 40.75 3.91
CA PRO A 186 5.64 42.05 4.39
C PRO A 186 4.56 42.57 3.43
N GLY A 187 3.43 42.95 4.01
CA GLY A 187 2.38 43.64 3.27
C GLY A 187 2.96 44.88 2.59
N ILE A 188 2.78 44.97 1.27
CA ILE A 188 3.05 46.19 0.52
C ILE A 188 2.01 47.19 1.02
N SER A 189 2.45 48.14 1.85
CA SER A 189 1.66 49.31 2.20
C SER A 189 1.58 50.22 0.97
N GLU A 190 0.39 50.45 0.47
CA GLU A 190 0.08 51.55 -0.44
C GLU A 190 0.17 52.90 0.26
#